data_5d7e712e818cb4f0079133a959d769b9
#
_entry.id   5d7e712e818cb4f0079133a959d769b9
#
_cell.length_a   1.000
_cell.length_b   1.000
_cell.length_c   1.000
_cell.angle_alpha   90.00
_cell.angle_beta   90.00
_cell.angle_gamma   90.00
#
_symmetry.space_group_name_H-M   'P 1'
#
loop_
_entity.id
_entity.type
_entity.pdbx_description
1 polymer ?
#
loop_
_entity_poly.entity_id
_entity_poly.type
_entity_poly.pdbx_seq_one_letter_code
_entity_poly.pdbx_strand_id
1 'polypeptide(L)'
;MHGADSIKACIGPLTSSPKLLELFMKVMSDAEVWRYDPFTERSMWNPALFQKKKLRVGYYADDGYVTPHPPVIRAVNEYLDKIKKLSFKHVEIELVPFTPYDPSGAVHIISSLYFPDGGKELKEELSSVGESLTEMSKMALNNPSVQRFNIEELWKAHTQRDTFRWNLMHEWTKAGIDMLITPVLPGAAFKFGTCNYWGYTAYWNLADYTSVSVPYSSVKASDKPVEDFKPRNKLDAEWQALYSPETYEGAPLSIQLIAPRMQDEVVVEALKLFSDIN
;
A
#
# COMPACT_ATOMS: atom_id res chain seq x y z
N MET A 1 8.67 15.28 -10.70
CA MET A 1 9.61 15.13 -11.86
C MET A 1 8.78 15.17 -13.14
N HIS A 2 8.96 16.20 -13.91
CA HIS A 2 8.25 16.35 -15.19
C HIS A 2 8.71 15.29 -16.19
N GLY A 3 7.76 14.60 -16.84
CA GLY A 3 8.05 13.54 -17.80
C GLY A 3 8.46 12.19 -17.20
N ALA A 4 8.53 12.05 -15.89
CA ALA A 4 8.78 10.77 -15.24
C ALA A 4 7.47 9.96 -15.15
N ASP A 5 7.38 8.89 -15.95
CA ASP A 5 6.20 8.02 -16.05
C ASP A 5 6.50 6.58 -15.57
N SER A 6 7.61 6.43 -14.85
CA SER A 6 8.04 5.12 -14.33
C SER A 6 7.07 4.55 -13.29
N ILE A 7 6.64 5.39 -12.36
CA ILE A 7 5.59 5.13 -11.37
C ILE A 7 4.64 6.33 -11.44
N LYS A 8 3.41 6.09 -11.84
CA LYS A 8 2.42 7.16 -11.97
C LYS A 8 2.02 7.73 -10.61
N ALA A 9 2.04 9.04 -10.49
CA ALA A 9 1.44 9.72 -9.36
C ALA A 9 -0.07 9.73 -9.52
N CYS A 10 -0.81 9.47 -8.44
CA CYS A 10 -2.25 9.62 -8.42
C CYS A 10 -2.68 10.40 -7.18
N ILE A 11 -3.81 11.10 -7.29
CA ILE A 11 -4.42 11.85 -6.19
C ILE A 11 -5.65 11.07 -5.75
N GLY A 12 -5.73 10.79 -4.43
CA GLY A 12 -6.88 10.14 -3.81
C GLY A 12 -7.47 11.01 -2.71
N PRO A 13 -8.78 10.89 -2.43
CA PRO A 13 -9.44 11.66 -1.37
C PRO A 13 -9.10 11.11 0.02
N LEU A 14 -9.01 12.02 0.98
CA LEU A 14 -9.04 11.72 2.41
C LEU A 14 -10.41 12.09 2.95
N THR A 15 -11.17 11.13 3.44
CA THR A 15 -12.54 11.34 3.93
C THR A 15 -12.77 10.63 5.26
N SER A 16 -13.78 11.11 6.01
CA SER A 16 -14.22 10.47 7.25
C SER A 16 -15.34 9.42 7.03
N SER A 17 -15.75 9.16 5.80
CA SER A 17 -16.88 8.29 5.50
C SER A 17 -16.72 7.54 4.18
N PRO A 18 -17.01 6.23 4.14
CA PRO A 18 -17.06 5.45 2.89
C PRO A 18 -17.99 6.05 1.84
N LYS A 19 -19.11 6.65 2.27
CA LYS A 19 -20.08 7.29 1.37
C LYS A 19 -19.50 8.53 0.69
N LEU A 20 -18.69 9.31 1.39
CA LEU A 20 -18.02 10.48 0.81
C LEU A 20 -16.91 10.03 -0.15
N LEU A 21 -16.21 8.95 0.14
CA LEU A 21 -15.26 8.35 -0.77
C LEU A 21 -15.93 7.93 -2.09
N GLU A 22 -17.02 7.18 -2.00
CA GLU A 22 -17.82 6.77 -3.16
C GLU A 22 -18.32 7.98 -3.96
N LEU A 23 -18.85 9.00 -3.26
CA LEU A 23 -19.34 10.22 -3.92
C LEU A 23 -18.23 10.91 -4.71
N PHE A 24 -17.04 11.07 -4.11
CA PHE A 24 -15.89 11.66 -4.79
C PHE A 24 -15.54 10.88 -6.06
N MET A 25 -15.40 9.55 -5.96
CA MET A 25 -15.04 8.71 -7.10
C MET A 25 -16.09 8.77 -8.23
N LYS A 26 -17.37 8.78 -7.87
CA LYS A 26 -18.46 8.95 -8.84
C LYS A 26 -18.44 10.31 -9.52
N VAL A 27 -18.25 11.38 -8.77
CA VAL A 27 -18.18 12.75 -9.34
C VAL A 27 -17.01 12.85 -10.32
N MET A 28 -15.85 12.29 -9.99
CA MET A 28 -14.69 12.29 -10.90
C MET A 28 -14.96 11.46 -12.16
N SER A 29 -15.61 10.32 -12.03
CA SER A 29 -16.01 9.47 -13.16
C SER A 29 -17.05 10.18 -14.05
N ASP A 30 -18.09 10.75 -13.46
CA ASP A 30 -19.19 11.41 -14.17
C ASP A 30 -18.74 12.71 -14.84
N ALA A 31 -17.71 13.38 -14.30
CA ALA A 31 -17.10 14.55 -14.92
C ALA A 31 -16.26 14.23 -16.16
N GLU A 32 -16.11 12.95 -16.50
CA GLU A 32 -15.33 12.50 -17.67
C GLU A 32 -13.94 13.17 -17.75
N VAL A 33 -13.18 13.13 -16.65
CA VAL A 33 -11.90 13.84 -16.50
C VAL A 33 -10.92 13.59 -17.64
N TRP A 34 -10.96 12.41 -18.26
CA TRP A 34 -10.18 12.05 -19.45
C TRP A 34 -10.43 12.95 -20.67
N ARG A 35 -11.48 13.77 -20.68
CA ARG A 35 -11.71 14.79 -21.74
C ARG A 35 -10.87 16.04 -21.54
N TYR A 36 -10.35 16.26 -20.34
CA TYR A 36 -9.61 17.45 -19.95
C TYR A 36 -8.14 17.16 -19.64
N ASP A 37 -7.85 15.92 -19.22
CA ASP A 37 -6.51 15.44 -18.89
C ASP A 37 -6.14 14.25 -19.79
N PRO A 38 -5.20 14.41 -20.74
CA PRO A 38 -4.81 13.34 -21.66
C PRO A 38 -4.08 12.17 -20.96
N PHE A 39 -3.65 12.35 -19.71
CA PHE A 39 -2.95 11.30 -18.94
C PHE A 39 -3.91 10.46 -18.09
N THR A 40 -5.19 10.87 -18.01
CA THR A 40 -6.23 10.14 -17.29
C THR A 40 -6.88 9.12 -18.22
N GLU A 41 -6.91 7.86 -17.76
CA GLU A 41 -7.57 6.79 -18.51
C GLU A 41 -9.08 6.91 -18.41
N ARG A 42 -9.77 6.53 -19.49
CA ARG A 42 -11.25 6.50 -19.50
C ARG A 42 -11.73 5.38 -18.55
N SER A 43 -12.34 5.78 -17.45
CA SER A 43 -12.94 4.88 -16.49
C SER A 43 -14.33 5.37 -16.12
N MET A 44 -15.34 4.51 -16.25
CA MET A 44 -16.70 4.79 -15.82
C MET A 44 -16.98 3.97 -14.56
N TRP A 45 -17.58 4.61 -13.56
CA TRP A 45 -17.96 3.93 -12.33
C TRP A 45 -18.87 2.74 -12.61
N ASN A 46 -18.44 1.54 -12.24
CA ASN A 46 -19.15 0.29 -12.50
C ASN A 46 -19.29 -0.56 -11.24
N PRO A 47 -20.32 -0.36 -10.42
CA PRO A 47 -20.53 -1.13 -9.20
C PRO A 47 -20.78 -2.62 -9.45
N ALA A 48 -21.08 -3.03 -10.69
CA ALA A 48 -21.28 -4.42 -11.04
C ALA A 48 -20.02 -5.28 -10.90
N LEU A 49 -18.82 -4.67 -10.86
CA LEU A 49 -17.57 -5.38 -10.60
C LEU A 49 -17.56 -6.08 -9.24
N PHE A 50 -18.35 -5.60 -8.28
CA PHE A 50 -18.48 -6.19 -6.94
C PHE A 50 -19.69 -7.13 -6.78
N GLN A 51 -20.55 -7.27 -7.81
CA GLN A 51 -21.77 -8.10 -7.73
C GLN A 51 -21.46 -9.60 -7.85
N LYS A 52 -20.87 -10.17 -6.80
CA LYS A 52 -20.56 -11.59 -6.70
C LYS A 52 -21.36 -12.23 -5.57
N LYS A 53 -21.79 -13.49 -5.78
CA LYS A 53 -22.41 -14.31 -4.72
C LYS A 53 -21.37 -14.82 -3.71
N LYS A 54 -20.13 -14.96 -4.17
CA LYS A 54 -18.99 -15.38 -3.34
C LYS A 54 -17.80 -14.45 -3.65
N LEU A 55 -17.24 -13.88 -2.60
CA LEU A 55 -16.06 -13.01 -2.65
C LEU A 55 -14.88 -13.75 -1.99
N ARG A 56 -13.83 -13.98 -2.75
CA ARG A 56 -12.59 -14.59 -2.25
C ARG A 56 -11.63 -13.47 -1.84
N VAL A 57 -11.46 -13.31 -0.55
CA VAL A 57 -10.66 -12.23 0.06
C VAL A 57 -9.32 -12.80 0.47
N GLY A 58 -8.27 -12.43 -0.25
CA GLY A 58 -6.90 -12.72 0.13
C GLY A 58 -6.51 -11.94 1.40
N TYR A 59 -5.55 -12.46 2.16
CA TYR A 59 -5.00 -11.73 3.30
C TYR A 59 -3.58 -12.14 3.64
N TYR A 60 -2.83 -11.20 4.18
CA TYR A 60 -1.60 -11.45 4.93
C TYR A 60 -1.41 -10.37 6.01
N ALA A 61 -0.76 -10.72 7.11
CA ALA A 61 -0.33 -9.77 8.13
C ALA A 61 1.15 -9.38 7.98
N ASP A 62 1.93 -10.24 7.34
CA ASP A 62 3.38 -10.17 7.21
C ASP A 62 3.77 -10.37 5.75
N ASP A 63 4.54 -9.45 5.18
CA ASP A 63 4.97 -9.50 3.77
C ASP A 63 6.13 -10.49 3.53
N GLY A 64 6.75 -11.00 4.59
CA GLY A 64 7.90 -11.90 4.53
C GLY A 64 9.25 -11.20 4.42
N TYR A 65 9.30 -9.87 4.34
CA TYR A 65 10.55 -9.09 4.22
C TYR A 65 10.85 -8.25 5.45
N VAL A 66 9.88 -7.47 5.95
CA VAL A 66 9.98 -6.74 7.21
C VAL A 66 8.85 -7.17 8.14
N THR A 67 9.22 -7.78 9.25
CA THR A 67 8.28 -8.34 10.22
C THR A 67 7.44 -7.23 10.88
N PRO A 68 6.12 -7.32 10.86
CA PRO A 68 5.27 -6.36 11.54
C PRO A 68 5.43 -6.40 13.06
N HIS A 69 5.30 -5.24 13.69
CA HIS A 69 5.19 -5.16 15.15
C HIS A 69 3.95 -5.94 15.65
N PRO A 70 3.99 -6.51 16.86
CA PRO A 70 2.90 -7.34 17.40
C PRO A 70 1.49 -6.73 17.31
N PRO A 71 1.27 -5.41 17.58
CA PRO A 71 -0.04 -4.79 17.46
C PRO A 71 -0.61 -4.82 16.04
N VAL A 72 0.25 -4.79 15.00
CA VAL A 72 -0.18 -4.86 13.60
C VAL A 72 -0.71 -6.25 13.28
N ILE A 73 0.02 -7.30 13.67
CA ILE A 73 -0.40 -8.69 13.50
C ILE A 73 -1.73 -8.92 14.24
N ARG A 74 -1.84 -8.43 15.49
CA ARG A 74 -3.09 -8.51 16.26
C ARG A 74 -4.24 -7.81 15.53
N ALA A 75 -4.05 -6.58 15.05
CA ALA A 75 -5.09 -5.81 14.38
C ALA A 75 -5.61 -6.53 13.13
N VAL A 76 -4.73 -7.05 12.29
CA VAL A 76 -5.13 -7.84 11.10
C VAL A 76 -5.93 -9.07 11.50
N ASN A 77 -5.46 -9.84 12.47
CA ASN A 77 -6.15 -11.04 12.93
C ASN A 77 -7.53 -10.72 13.53
N GLU A 78 -7.63 -9.68 14.36
CA GLU A 78 -8.90 -9.21 14.92
C GLU A 78 -9.89 -8.80 13.80
N TYR A 79 -9.40 -8.12 12.76
CA TYR A 79 -10.20 -7.72 11.61
C TYR A 79 -10.74 -8.91 10.83
N LEU A 80 -9.88 -9.89 10.51
CA LEU A 80 -10.25 -11.12 9.84
C LEU A 80 -11.24 -11.96 10.67
N ASP A 81 -11.05 -12.02 11.98
CA ASP A 81 -11.96 -12.76 12.87
C ASP A 81 -13.35 -12.09 12.98
N LYS A 82 -13.43 -10.77 12.89
CA LYS A 82 -14.71 -10.07 12.77
C LYS A 82 -15.39 -10.41 11.44
N ILE A 83 -14.65 -10.41 10.30
CA ILE A 83 -15.21 -10.81 9.00
C ILE A 83 -15.81 -12.23 9.08
N LYS A 84 -15.10 -13.19 9.68
CA LYS A 84 -15.60 -14.57 9.84
C LYS A 84 -16.90 -14.68 10.65
N LYS A 85 -17.11 -13.78 11.60
CA LYS A 85 -18.28 -13.77 12.49
C LYS A 85 -19.48 -13.06 11.90
N LEU A 86 -19.28 -12.20 10.91
CA LEU A 86 -20.36 -11.46 10.26
C LEU A 86 -21.08 -12.33 9.23
N SER A 87 -22.40 -12.20 9.21
CA SER A 87 -23.23 -12.79 8.16
C SER A 87 -23.61 -11.72 7.16
N PHE A 88 -23.12 -11.84 5.96
CA PHE A 88 -23.41 -10.91 4.86
C PHE A 88 -24.61 -11.42 4.06
N LYS A 89 -25.70 -10.65 3.99
CA LYS A 89 -27.00 -11.08 3.43
C LYS A 89 -26.95 -11.54 1.97
N HIS A 90 -26.00 -11.04 1.18
CA HIS A 90 -25.98 -11.19 -0.27
C HIS A 90 -24.67 -11.77 -0.84
N VAL A 91 -23.66 -11.97 -0.01
CA VAL A 91 -22.35 -12.45 -0.43
C VAL A 91 -21.74 -13.38 0.61
N GLU A 92 -21.20 -14.50 0.16
CA GLU A 92 -20.35 -15.39 0.97
C GLU A 92 -18.91 -14.87 0.93
N ILE A 93 -18.26 -14.76 2.07
CA ILE A 93 -16.85 -14.37 2.14
C ILE A 93 -16.00 -15.61 2.40
N GLU A 94 -15.05 -15.87 1.51
CA GLU A 94 -13.99 -16.89 1.70
C GLU A 94 -12.66 -16.18 1.93
N LEU A 95 -12.06 -16.38 3.11
CA LEU A 95 -10.74 -15.85 3.43
C LEU A 95 -9.64 -16.81 2.95
N VAL A 96 -8.72 -16.30 2.13
CA VAL A 96 -7.65 -17.06 1.47
C VAL A 96 -6.28 -16.50 1.89
N PRO A 97 -5.39 -17.30 2.54
CA PRO A 97 -4.03 -16.85 2.78
C PRO A 97 -3.34 -16.50 1.45
N PHE A 98 -2.68 -15.36 1.40
CA PHE A 98 -1.93 -14.90 0.23
C PHE A 98 -0.48 -14.61 0.61
N THR A 99 0.45 -14.99 -0.24
CA THR A 99 1.86 -14.67 -0.08
C THR A 99 2.24 -13.65 -1.17
N PRO A 100 2.69 -12.45 -0.81
CA PRO A 100 3.09 -11.46 -1.79
C PRO A 100 4.30 -11.93 -2.59
N TYR A 101 4.31 -11.66 -3.88
CA TYR A 101 5.41 -11.98 -4.77
C TYR A 101 6.59 -11.04 -4.55
N ASP A 102 7.75 -11.56 -4.20
CA ASP A 102 9.04 -10.86 -4.09
C ASP A 102 9.00 -9.45 -3.45
N PRO A 103 8.64 -9.30 -2.16
CA PRO A 103 8.59 -7.99 -1.51
C PRO A 103 9.94 -7.26 -1.49
N SER A 104 11.05 -8.00 -1.36
CA SER A 104 12.40 -7.45 -1.39
C SER A 104 12.74 -6.82 -2.73
N GLY A 105 12.50 -7.56 -3.83
CA GLY A 105 12.69 -7.05 -5.18
C GLY A 105 11.78 -5.87 -5.49
N ALA A 106 10.53 -5.91 -5.02
CA ALA A 106 9.59 -4.80 -5.18
C ALA A 106 10.13 -3.49 -4.59
N VAL A 107 10.66 -3.53 -3.36
CA VAL A 107 11.24 -2.36 -2.70
C VAL A 107 12.44 -1.83 -3.47
N HIS A 108 13.31 -2.71 -3.97
CA HIS A 108 14.45 -2.33 -4.80
C HIS A 108 14.01 -1.63 -6.10
N ILE A 109 13.08 -2.25 -6.83
CA ILE A 109 12.59 -1.72 -8.11
C ILE A 109 11.92 -0.35 -7.91
N ILE A 110 10.99 -0.25 -6.96
CA ILE A 110 10.24 1.00 -6.78
C ILE A 110 11.11 2.14 -6.27
N SER A 111 12.05 1.87 -5.35
CA SER A 111 12.99 2.88 -4.86
C SER A 111 13.83 3.46 -6.00
N SER A 112 14.29 2.64 -6.92
CA SER A 112 15.05 3.09 -8.09
C SER A 112 14.19 3.93 -9.05
N LEU A 113 12.93 3.55 -9.25
CA LEU A 113 12.02 4.21 -10.19
C LEU A 113 11.34 5.47 -9.64
N TYR A 114 11.35 5.68 -8.32
CA TYR A 114 10.91 6.96 -7.75
C TYR A 114 11.87 8.11 -8.06
N PHE A 115 13.17 7.82 -8.19
CA PHE A 115 14.21 8.82 -8.44
C PHE A 115 15.18 8.36 -9.55
N PRO A 116 14.71 8.15 -10.80
CA PRO A 116 15.56 7.63 -11.88
C PRO A 116 16.62 8.63 -12.34
N ASP A 117 16.51 9.90 -11.91
CA ASP A 117 17.50 10.96 -12.11
C ASP A 117 18.51 11.10 -10.94
N GLY A 118 18.46 10.18 -9.95
CA GLY A 118 19.24 10.25 -8.71
C GLY A 118 18.80 11.39 -7.78
N GLY A 119 17.56 11.87 -7.93
CA GLY A 119 16.99 12.96 -7.14
C GLY A 119 17.52 14.34 -7.52
N LYS A 120 18.04 14.50 -8.74
CA LYS A 120 18.59 15.76 -9.23
C LYS A 120 17.52 16.85 -9.24
N GLU A 121 16.39 16.62 -9.92
CA GLU A 121 15.30 17.61 -10.05
C GLU A 121 14.77 18.05 -8.68
N LEU A 122 14.52 17.11 -7.77
CA LEU A 122 14.08 17.44 -6.40
C LEU A 122 15.07 18.37 -5.67
N LYS A 123 16.37 18.10 -5.79
CA LYS A 123 17.41 18.92 -5.16
C LYS A 123 17.47 20.32 -5.78
N GLU A 124 17.34 20.43 -7.12
CA GLU A 124 17.34 21.69 -7.85
C GLU A 124 16.11 22.54 -7.50
N GLU A 125 14.92 21.94 -7.44
CA GLU A 125 13.69 22.64 -7.08
C GLU A 125 13.74 23.19 -5.64
N LEU A 126 14.12 22.37 -4.66
CA LEU A 126 14.26 22.84 -3.27
C LEU A 126 15.31 23.94 -3.15
N SER A 127 16.45 23.79 -3.81
CA SER A 127 17.52 24.80 -3.81
C SER A 127 17.06 26.12 -4.42
N SER A 128 16.21 26.09 -5.44
CA SER A 128 15.71 27.29 -6.13
C SER A 128 14.88 28.20 -5.22
N VAL A 129 14.26 27.65 -4.18
CA VAL A 129 13.47 28.37 -3.18
C VAL A 129 14.17 28.46 -1.82
N GLY A 130 15.44 28.07 -1.74
CA GLY A 130 16.25 28.13 -0.53
C GLY A 130 15.89 27.07 0.52
N GLU A 131 15.18 26.01 0.14
CA GLU A 131 14.83 24.90 1.03
C GLU A 131 15.87 23.80 1.00
N SER A 132 16.01 23.10 2.14
CA SER A 132 16.87 21.92 2.31
C SER A 132 16.04 20.64 2.27
N LEU A 133 16.67 19.53 1.85
CA LEU A 133 16.08 18.20 1.98
C LEU A 133 15.74 17.91 3.45
N THR A 134 14.53 17.41 3.70
CA THR A 134 14.14 16.83 5.00
C THR A 134 14.94 15.55 5.28
N GLU A 135 15.01 15.12 6.54
CA GLU A 135 15.68 13.86 6.87
C GLU A 135 15.05 12.66 6.15
N MET A 136 13.72 12.66 5.98
CA MET A 136 13.01 11.63 5.22
C MET A 136 13.41 11.63 3.73
N SER A 137 13.52 12.82 3.12
CA SER A 137 13.97 12.94 1.73
C SER A 137 15.42 12.50 1.55
N LYS A 138 16.30 12.85 2.51
CA LYS A 138 17.70 12.38 2.51
C LYS A 138 17.77 10.85 2.61
N MET A 139 16.98 10.25 3.49
CA MET A 139 16.94 8.81 3.66
C MET A 139 16.45 8.12 2.37
N ALA A 140 15.39 8.62 1.74
CA ALA A 140 14.88 8.07 0.47
C ALA A 140 15.92 8.14 -0.64
N LEU A 141 16.61 9.28 -0.79
CA LEU A 141 17.65 9.47 -1.82
C LEU A 141 18.96 8.71 -1.53
N ASN A 142 19.23 8.39 -0.27
CA ASN A 142 20.39 7.60 0.14
C ASN A 142 20.16 6.08 0.02
N ASN A 143 18.95 5.66 -0.41
CA ASN A 143 18.70 4.25 -0.69
C ASN A 143 19.67 3.75 -1.77
N PRO A 144 20.37 2.62 -1.57
CA PRO A 144 21.34 2.09 -2.56
C PRO A 144 20.77 1.84 -3.96
N SER A 145 19.45 1.70 -4.08
CA SER A 145 18.76 1.51 -5.37
C SER A 145 18.58 2.82 -6.14
N VAL A 146 18.74 3.98 -5.50
CA VAL A 146 18.56 5.30 -6.12
C VAL A 146 19.85 5.72 -6.80
N GLN A 147 19.80 5.83 -8.11
CA GLN A 147 20.90 6.28 -8.93
C GLN A 147 20.39 7.00 -10.20
N ARG A 148 21.24 7.79 -10.82
CA ARG A 148 20.91 8.39 -12.09
C ARG A 148 21.07 7.34 -13.19
N PHE A 149 19.98 7.01 -13.89
CA PHE A 149 19.97 6.09 -15.03
C PHE A 149 20.33 6.78 -16.33
N ASN A 150 21.03 6.07 -17.19
CA ASN A 150 20.99 6.30 -18.64
C ASN A 150 19.72 5.66 -19.23
N ILE A 151 19.50 5.84 -20.53
CA ILE A 151 18.28 5.36 -21.19
C ILE A 151 18.17 3.82 -21.17
N GLU A 152 19.26 3.10 -21.32
CA GLU A 152 19.27 1.63 -21.34
C GLU A 152 19.01 1.07 -19.93
N GLU A 153 19.60 1.68 -18.92
CA GLU A 153 19.36 1.34 -17.50
C GLU A 153 17.90 1.60 -17.12
N LEU A 154 17.31 2.72 -17.57
CA LEU A 154 15.90 3.02 -17.33
C LEU A 154 14.99 1.98 -17.99
N TRP A 155 15.24 1.61 -19.24
CA TRP A 155 14.48 0.55 -19.92
C TRP A 155 14.60 -0.81 -19.22
N LYS A 156 15.78 -1.13 -18.70
CA LYS A 156 15.99 -2.34 -17.90
C LYS A 156 15.16 -2.29 -16.61
N ALA A 157 15.14 -1.16 -15.90
CA ALA A 157 14.34 -0.98 -14.69
C ALA A 157 12.83 -1.07 -14.99
N HIS A 158 12.36 -0.51 -16.13
CA HIS A 158 10.98 -0.70 -16.59
C HIS A 158 10.66 -2.17 -16.89
N THR A 159 11.57 -2.90 -17.53
CA THR A 159 11.40 -4.34 -17.77
C THR A 159 11.28 -5.12 -16.45
N GLN A 160 12.07 -4.76 -15.43
CA GLN A 160 11.96 -5.38 -14.11
C GLN A 160 10.60 -5.08 -13.46
N ARG A 161 10.11 -3.83 -13.52
CA ARG A 161 8.76 -3.43 -13.07
C ARG A 161 7.68 -4.26 -13.76
N ASP A 162 7.74 -4.35 -15.08
CA ASP A 162 6.71 -5.04 -15.86
C ASP A 162 6.74 -6.55 -15.61
N THR A 163 7.92 -7.15 -15.47
CA THR A 163 8.08 -8.56 -15.07
C THR A 163 7.50 -8.80 -13.68
N PHE A 164 7.74 -7.88 -12.73
CA PHE A 164 7.14 -7.95 -11.39
C PHE A 164 5.61 -7.93 -11.46
N ARG A 165 5.03 -7.00 -12.23
CA ARG A 165 3.57 -6.90 -12.43
C ARG A 165 2.96 -8.17 -13.01
N TRP A 166 3.61 -8.76 -14.02
CA TRP A 166 3.20 -10.03 -14.62
C TRP A 166 3.20 -11.18 -13.60
N ASN A 167 4.26 -11.32 -12.83
CA ASN A 167 4.39 -12.39 -11.86
C ASN A 167 3.37 -12.23 -10.72
N LEU A 168 3.18 -11.02 -10.21
CA LEU A 168 2.16 -10.74 -9.21
C LEU A 168 0.75 -11.06 -9.72
N MET A 169 0.44 -10.68 -10.95
CA MET A 169 -0.84 -10.98 -11.57
C MET A 169 -1.06 -12.51 -11.69
N HIS A 170 -0.02 -13.27 -12.02
CA HIS A 170 -0.10 -14.73 -12.05
C HIS A 170 -0.37 -15.32 -10.66
N GLU A 171 0.33 -14.87 -9.62
CA GLU A 171 0.09 -15.34 -8.25
C GLU A 171 -1.31 -14.95 -7.75
N TRP A 172 -1.79 -13.74 -8.09
CA TRP A 172 -3.15 -13.29 -7.79
C TRP A 172 -4.20 -14.18 -8.46
N THR A 173 -4.04 -14.44 -9.73
CA THR A 173 -4.95 -15.28 -10.54
C THR A 173 -4.94 -16.73 -10.06
N LYS A 174 -3.77 -17.28 -9.75
CA LYS A 174 -3.60 -18.62 -9.19
C LYS A 174 -4.26 -18.78 -7.83
N ALA A 175 -4.16 -17.76 -6.97
CA ALA A 175 -4.86 -17.73 -5.69
C ALA A 175 -6.38 -17.59 -5.88
N GLY A 176 -6.83 -17.09 -7.02
CA GLY A 176 -8.25 -16.88 -7.35
C GLY A 176 -8.93 -15.88 -6.44
N ILE A 177 -8.19 -14.87 -5.95
CA ILE A 177 -8.72 -13.86 -5.04
C ILE A 177 -9.27 -12.67 -5.82
N ASP A 178 -10.30 -12.05 -5.27
CA ASP A 178 -10.96 -10.88 -5.83
C ASP A 178 -10.40 -9.57 -5.29
N MET A 179 -9.99 -9.60 -4.03
CA MET A 179 -9.38 -8.48 -3.31
C MET A 179 -8.44 -9.00 -2.22
N LEU A 180 -7.68 -8.09 -1.61
CA LEU A 180 -6.71 -8.44 -0.58
C LEU A 180 -6.84 -7.51 0.64
N ILE A 181 -6.64 -8.06 1.83
CA ILE A 181 -6.57 -7.34 3.11
C ILE A 181 -5.15 -7.46 3.65
N THR A 182 -4.51 -6.32 3.96
CA THR A 182 -3.16 -6.27 4.52
C THR A 182 -3.01 -5.15 5.54
N PRO A 183 -1.94 -5.11 6.35
CA PRO A 183 -1.59 -3.89 7.06
C PRO A 183 -1.10 -2.79 6.09
N VAL A 184 -1.24 -1.54 6.49
CA VAL A 184 -0.72 -0.38 5.73
C VAL A 184 0.78 -0.24 5.90
N LEU A 185 1.28 -0.50 7.12
CA LEU A 185 2.69 -0.45 7.50
C LEU A 185 2.98 -1.61 8.45
N PRO A 186 4.23 -2.04 8.58
CA PRO A 186 4.61 -3.05 9.56
C PRO A 186 4.65 -2.50 11.01
N GLY A 187 4.23 -1.26 11.23
CA GLY A 187 4.12 -0.61 12.54
C GLY A 187 2.90 0.28 12.64
N ALA A 188 2.72 0.87 13.81
CA ALA A 188 1.72 1.90 14.05
C ALA A 188 2.15 3.25 13.43
N ALA A 189 1.31 4.29 13.59
CA ALA A 189 1.71 5.65 13.30
C ALA A 189 3.05 5.95 14.01
N PHE A 190 4.06 6.27 13.23
CA PHE A 190 5.44 6.39 13.67
C PHE A 190 5.78 7.79 14.19
N LYS A 191 6.83 7.90 15.01
CA LYS A 191 7.41 9.18 15.37
C LYS A 191 7.99 9.89 14.14
N PHE A 192 7.94 11.21 14.11
CA PHE A 192 8.53 11.99 13.04
C PHE A 192 10.01 11.59 12.81
N GLY A 193 10.37 11.39 11.53
CA GLY A 193 11.72 11.05 11.11
C GLY A 193 12.14 9.57 11.32
N THR A 194 11.24 8.70 11.80
CA THR A 194 11.58 7.28 12.06
C THR A 194 11.05 6.29 11.04
N CYS A 195 10.23 6.72 10.06
CA CYS A 195 9.72 5.84 9.02
C CYS A 195 10.80 5.50 8.00
N ASN A 196 11.51 4.41 8.21
CA ASN A 196 12.57 3.93 7.33
C ASN A 196 12.13 2.80 6.38
N TYR A 197 10.85 2.40 6.42
CA TYR A 197 10.27 1.39 5.54
C TYR A 197 8.81 1.67 5.22
N TRP A 198 8.48 1.69 3.93
CA TRP A 198 7.11 1.86 3.40
C TRP A 198 6.73 0.82 2.34
N GLY A 199 7.41 -0.34 2.36
CA GLY A 199 7.21 -1.41 1.37
C GLY A 199 5.77 -1.91 1.30
N TYR A 200 5.05 -1.95 2.42
CA TYR A 200 3.66 -2.40 2.48
C TYR A 200 2.69 -1.55 1.65
N THR A 201 2.99 -0.28 1.41
CA THR A 201 2.21 0.61 0.54
C THR A 201 2.86 0.77 -0.83
N ALA A 202 4.17 1.00 -0.89
CA ALA A 202 4.91 1.19 -2.14
C ALA A 202 4.81 -0.04 -3.09
N TYR A 203 4.68 -1.23 -2.53
CA TYR A 203 4.44 -2.46 -3.28
C TYR A 203 3.25 -2.33 -4.24
N TRP A 204 2.15 -1.73 -3.77
CA TRP A 204 0.93 -1.56 -4.56
C TRP A 204 1.05 -0.42 -5.57
N ASN A 205 1.87 0.59 -5.29
CA ASN A 205 2.24 1.61 -6.29
C ASN A 205 3.05 0.98 -7.43
N LEU A 206 4.00 0.09 -7.12
CA LEU A 206 4.75 -0.67 -8.14
C LEU A 206 3.82 -1.55 -8.97
N ALA A 207 2.88 -2.24 -8.31
CA ALA A 207 1.88 -3.09 -8.94
C ALA A 207 0.87 -2.31 -9.81
N ASP A 208 0.70 -1.01 -9.55
CA ASP A 208 -0.36 -0.17 -10.13
C ASP A 208 -1.77 -0.68 -9.74
N TYR A 209 -1.92 -1.14 -8.48
CA TYR A 209 -3.18 -1.63 -7.91
C TYR A 209 -3.87 -0.52 -7.12
N THR A 210 -5.20 -0.54 -7.12
CA THR A 210 -6.00 0.37 -6.30
C THR A 210 -6.02 -0.07 -4.85
N SER A 211 -5.99 0.88 -3.90
CA SER A 211 -6.07 0.57 -2.48
C SER A 211 -6.76 1.67 -1.68
N VAL A 212 -7.39 1.27 -0.59
CA VAL A 212 -7.95 2.18 0.42
C VAL A 212 -7.44 1.82 1.81
N SER A 213 -7.01 2.82 2.56
CA SER A 213 -6.56 2.67 3.95
C SER A 213 -7.71 3.01 4.91
N VAL A 214 -7.89 2.17 5.92
CA VAL A 214 -8.95 2.27 6.92
C VAL A 214 -8.33 2.26 8.31
N PRO A 215 -8.47 3.30 9.14
CA PRO A 215 -8.15 3.23 10.56
C PRO A 215 -9.01 2.16 11.23
N TYR A 216 -8.38 1.28 12.03
CA TYR A 216 -9.12 0.15 12.61
C TYR A 216 -8.90 -0.04 14.10
N SER A 217 -7.66 0.07 14.57
CA SER A 217 -7.29 -0.24 15.96
C SER A 217 -6.22 0.72 16.45
N SER A 218 -5.74 0.50 17.65
CA SER A 218 -4.60 1.22 18.22
C SER A 218 -3.68 0.26 18.96
N VAL A 219 -2.46 0.70 19.23
CA VAL A 219 -1.49 -0.01 20.06
C VAL A 219 -2.00 -0.06 21.49
N LYS A 220 -1.89 -1.23 22.14
CA LYS A 220 -2.26 -1.48 23.52
C LYS A 220 -1.02 -1.73 24.37
N ALA A 221 -1.04 -1.39 25.64
CA ALA A 221 0.04 -1.70 26.58
C ALA A 221 0.37 -3.20 26.68
N SER A 222 -0.61 -4.05 26.31
CA SER A 222 -0.45 -5.52 26.27
C SER A 222 0.30 -6.03 25.04
N ASP A 223 0.52 -5.21 24.01
CA ASP A 223 1.20 -5.60 22.78
C ASP A 223 2.73 -5.62 23.03
N LYS A 224 3.21 -6.63 23.72
CA LYS A 224 4.65 -6.74 24.07
C LYS A 224 5.49 -7.06 22.84
N PRO A 225 6.75 -6.58 22.78
CA PRO A 225 7.72 -7.02 21.79
C PRO A 225 7.89 -8.55 21.79
N VAL A 226 8.28 -9.10 20.65
CA VAL A 226 8.61 -10.53 20.56
C VAL A 226 9.91 -10.80 21.29
N GLU A 227 9.88 -11.70 22.29
CA GLU A 227 11.08 -12.19 22.97
C GLU A 227 11.95 -12.97 21.98
N ASP A 228 13.28 -12.84 22.10
CA ASP A 228 14.27 -13.53 21.24
C ASP A 228 14.03 -13.36 19.74
N PHE A 229 13.57 -12.18 19.32
CA PHE A 229 13.32 -11.86 17.92
C PHE A 229 14.59 -12.09 17.07
N LYS A 230 14.41 -12.86 15.97
CA LYS A 230 15.47 -13.11 14.99
C LYS A 230 15.15 -12.36 13.69
N PRO A 231 15.87 -11.28 13.40
CA PRO A 231 15.61 -10.48 12.21
C PRO A 231 15.97 -11.26 10.93
N ARG A 232 15.18 -11.09 9.89
CA ARG A 232 15.38 -11.66 8.56
C ARG A 232 16.49 -10.95 7.78
N ASN A 233 16.66 -9.66 8.05
CA ASN A 233 17.64 -8.78 7.40
C ASN A 233 17.92 -7.56 8.29
N LYS A 234 18.84 -6.70 7.86
CA LYS A 234 19.24 -5.49 8.59
C LYS A 234 18.07 -4.52 8.79
N LEU A 235 17.26 -4.29 7.74
CA LEU A 235 16.13 -3.38 7.81
C LEU A 235 15.05 -3.88 8.79
N ASP A 236 14.81 -5.18 8.82
CA ASP A 236 13.91 -5.84 9.77
C ASP A 236 14.40 -5.64 11.22
N ALA A 237 15.71 -5.78 11.46
CA ALA A 237 16.30 -5.50 12.78
C ALA A 237 16.12 -4.04 13.21
N GLU A 238 16.41 -3.11 12.30
CA GLU A 238 16.26 -1.67 12.53
C GLU A 238 14.79 -1.29 12.79
N TRP A 239 13.85 -1.89 12.04
CA TRP A 239 12.43 -1.66 12.22
C TRP A 239 11.92 -2.16 13.58
N GLN A 240 12.28 -3.38 13.98
CA GLN A 240 11.88 -3.93 15.27
C GLN A 240 12.45 -3.14 16.45
N ALA A 241 13.65 -2.59 16.33
CA ALA A 241 14.27 -1.76 17.36
C ALA A 241 13.51 -0.44 17.64
N LEU A 242 12.66 0.00 16.72
CA LEU A 242 11.83 1.20 16.91
C LEU A 242 10.64 0.98 17.85
N TYR A 243 10.26 -0.29 18.10
CA TYR A 243 9.03 -0.58 18.78
C TYR A 243 9.19 -0.73 20.30
N SER A 244 8.36 -0.02 21.03
CA SER A 244 8.01 -0.33 22.42
C SER A 244 6.55 0.05 22.69
N PRO A 245 5.80 -0.73 23.49
CA PRO A 245 4.43 -0.40 23.84
C PRO A 245 4.30 0.98 24.49
N GLU A 246 5.24 1.34 25.37
CA GLU A 246 5.25 2.62 26.10
C GLU A 246 5.37 3.82 25.16
N THR A 247 6.11 3.63 24.06
CA THR A 247 6.29 4.67 23.04
C THR A 247 5.08 4.87 22.17
N TYR A 248 4.38 3.77 21.86
CA TYR A 248 3.35 3.74 20.81
C TYR A 248 1.94 3.50 21.35
N GLU A 249 1.73 3.38 22.68
CA GLU A 249 0.39 3.18 23.25
C GLU A 249 -0.59 4.23 22.73
N GLY A 250 -1.75 3.78 22.26
CA GLY A 250 -2.78 4.63 21.64
C GLY A 250 -2.51 5.03 20.18
N ALA A 251 -1.30 4.80 19.65
CA ALA A 251 -1.01 5.11 18.24
C ALA A 251 -1.92 4.30 17.29
N PRO A 252 -2.51 4.93 16.26
CA PRO A 252 -3.46 4.27 15.37
C PRO A 252 -2.79 3.21 14.50
N LEU A 253 -3.56 2.17 14.23
CA LEU A 253 -3.26 1.07 13.31
C LEU A 253 -4.31 1.06 12.21
N SER A 254 -3.88 0.85 10.97
CA SER A 254 -4.76 0.82 9.81
C SER A 254 -4.64 -0.49 9.05
N ILE A 255 -5.74 -0.85 8.41
CA ILE A 255 -5.86 -1.94 7.45
C ILE A 255 -5.95 -1.33 6.06
N GLN A 256 -5.43 -1.97 5.02
CA GLN A 256 -5.71 -1.58 3.64
C GLN A 256 -6.45 -2.68 2.90
N LEU A 257 -7.40 -2.25 2.08
CA LEU A 257 -8.14 -3.08 1.13
C LEU A 257 -7.58 -2.80 -0.25
N ILE A 258 -7.28 -3.84 -1.02
CA ILE A 258 -6.56 -3.74 -2.28
C ILE A 258 -7.30 -4.55 -3.34
N ALA A 259 -7.39 -4.00 -4.55
CA ALA A 259 -7.90 -4.67 -5.73
C ALA A 259 -6.98 -4.43 -6.94
N PRO A 260 -7.07 -5.23 -8.00
CA PRO A 260 -6.32 -5.00 -9.22
C PRO A 260 -6.58 -3.61 -9.82
N ARG A 261 -5.69 -3.20 -10.71
CA ARG A 261 -5.74 -1.94 -11.42
C ARG A 261 -7.12 -1.68 -12.04
N MET A 262 -7.61 -0.44 -11.98
CA MET A 262 -8.92 -0.01 -12.52
C MET A 262 -10.13 -0.71 -11.87
N GLN A 263 -10.00 -1.14 -10.62
CA GLN A 263 -11.09 -1.74 -9.84
C GLN A 263 -11.35 -0.96 -8.55
N ASP A 264 -11.44 0.37 -8.66
CA ASP A 264 -11.70 1.26 -7.53
C ASP A 264 -13.03 0.97 -6.84
N GLU A 265 -14.04 0.55 -7.62
CA GLU A 265 -15.35 0.15 -7.11
C GLU A 265 -15.25 -1.04 -6.15
N VAL A 266 -14.34 -1.99 -6.42
CA VAL A 266 -14.18 -3.17 -5.58
C VAL A 266 -13.74 -2.79 -4.17
N VAL A 267 -12.74 -1.88 -4.04
CA VAL A 267 -12.28 -1.45 -2.71
C VAL A 267 -13.29 -0.56 -2.00
N VAL A 268 -14.02 0.28 -2.73
CA VAL A 268 -15.07 1.15 -2.16
C VAL A 268 -16.28 0.33 -1.69
N GLU A 269 -16.73 -0.62 -2.49
CA GLU A 269 -17.85 -1.50 -2.11
C GLU A 269 -17.45 -2.45 -0.97
N ALA A 270 -16.21 -2.96 -0.96
CA ALA A 270 -15.68 -3.74 0.15
C ALA A 270 -15.62 -2.91 1.45
N LEU A 271 -15.18 -1.65 1.36
CA LEU A 271 -15.17 -0.73 2.51
C LEU A 271 -16.58 -0.52 3.08
N LYS A 272 -17.60 -0.40 2.23
CA LYS A 272 -19.01 -0.32 2.65
C LYS A 272 -19.51 -1.63 3.24
N LEU A 273 -19.16 -2.76 2.62
CA LEU A 273 -19.51 -4.10 3.10
C LEU A 273 -18.95 -4.36 4.50
N PHE A 274 -17.73 -3.90 4.76
CA PHE A 274 -17.05 -4.08 6.06
C PHE A 274 -17.27 -2.89 7.01
N SER A 275 -18.18 -1.97 6.71
CA SER A 275 -18.40 -0.75 7.53
C SER A 275 -18.79 -1.05 9.00
N ASP A 276 -19.45 -2.17 9.27
CA ASP A 276 -19.82 -2.60 10.61
C ASP A 276 -18.63 -3.14 11.43
N ILE A 277 -17.46 -3.29 10.80
CA ILE A 277 -16.22 -3.72 11.44
C ILE A 277 -15.37 -2.52 11.86
N ASN A 278 -15.48 -1.43 11.12
CA ASN A 278 -14.63 -0.25 11.20
C ASN A 278 -15.07 0.74 12.30
#